data_6c87ec13d4deb5e570829114cf241971
#
_entry.id   6c87ec13d4deb5e570829114cf241971
#
_cell.length_a   1.000
_cell.length_b   1.000
_cell.length_c   1.000
_cell.angle_alpha   90.00
_cell.angle_beta   90.00
_cell.angle_gamma   90.00
#
_symmetry.space_group_name_H-M   'P 1'
#
loop_
_entity.id
_entity.type
_entity.pdbx_description
1 polymer ?
#
loop_
_entity_poly.entity_id
_entity_poly.type
_entity_poly.pdbx_seq_one_letter_code
_entity_poly.pdbx_strand_id
1 'polypeptide(L)'
;MLAIDFGADGVVVLAGRLDAAQSPAAQAFLDHVEGVVTLDCSRLEYVSSAGLGVLLKTQKRLLESAGRLRLAGVNRHLQDVFVYSGFDQIFEIEPAR
;
A
#
# COMPACT_ATOMS: atom_id res chain seq x y z
N MET A 1 15.40 1.46 -0.92
CA MET A 1 15.15 0.02 -1.07
C MET A 1 13.83 -0.36 -0.44
N LEU A 2 13.12 -1.29 -1.02
CA LEU A 2 11.83 -1.76 -0.52
C LEU A 2 11.89 -3.27 -0.27
N ALA A 3 11.39 -3.69 0.89
CA ALA A 3 11.07 -5.09 1.14
C ALA A 3 9.56 -5.25 1.10
N ILE A 4 9.07 -6.22 0.35
CA ILE A 4 7.66 -6.55 0.25
C ILE A 4 7.50 -8.06 0.32
N ASP A 5 6.68 -8.55 1.24
CA ASP A 5 6.49 -9.98 1.44
C ASP A 5 5.20 -10.25 2.20
N PHE A 6 4.77 -11.51 2.21
CA PHE A 6 3.67 -11.92 3.07
C PHE A 6 4.16 -12.06 4.51
N GLY A 7 3.38 -11.49 5.42
CA GLY A 7 3.55 -11.68 6.85
C GLY A 7 2.55 -12.70 7.39
N ALA A 8 2.28 -12.62 8.68
CA ALA A 8 1.30 -13.49 9.34
C ALA A 8 -0.11 -13.22 8.80
N ASP A 9 -0.93 -14.28 8.74
CA ASP A 9 -2.36 -14.18 8.38
C ASP A 9 -2.64 -13.58 7.00
N GLY A 10 -1.69 -13.70 6.05
CA GLY A 10 -1.87 -13.18 4.70
C GLY A 10 -1.72 -11.68 4.57
N VAL A 11 -1.30 -10.99 5.63
CA VAL A 11 -0.98 -9.57 5.58
C VAL A 11 0.26 -9.38 4.71
N VAL A 12 0.26 -8.36 3.86
CA VAL A 12 1.44 -7.99 3.08
C VAL A 12 2.21 -6.93 3.86
N VAL A 13 3.49 -7.17 4.12
CA VAL A 13 4.36 -6.25 4.84
C VAL A 13 5.18 -5.44 3.85
N LEU A 14 5.14 -4.10 3.99
CA LEU A 14 5.99 -3.18 3.23
C LEU A 14 6.99 -2.54 4.20
N ALA A 15 8.26 -2.57 3.84
CA ALA A 15 9.31 -1.94 4.64
C ALA A 15 10.28 -1.17 3.75
N GLY A 16 10.60 0.05 4.14
CA GLY A 16 11.55 0.90 3.43
C GLY A 16 10.88 1.94 2.55
N ARG A 17 11.28 2.04 1.29
CA ARG A 17 10.89 3.13 0.40
C ARG A 17 10.20 2.58 -0.85
N LEU A 18 8.94 2.93 -1.02
CA LEU A 18 8.20 2.63 -2.25
C LEU A 18 8.38 3.82 -3.21
N ASP A 19 9.53 3.86 -3.84
CA ASP A 19 9.90 4.91 -4.79
C ASP A 19 9.74 4.44 -6.25
N ALA A 20 10.09 5.30 -7.20
CA ALA A 20 9.93 4.98 -8.62
C ALA A 20 10.71 3.72 -9.02
N ALA A 21 11.92 3.55 -8.51
CA ALA A 21 12.77 2.39 -8.85
C ALA A 21 12.19 1.08 -8.33
N GLN A 22 11.49 1.12 -7.20
CA GLN A 22 10.92 -0.08 -6.56
C GLN A 22 9.49 -0.39 -7.03
N SER A 23 8.84 0.56 -7.68
CA SER A 23 7.43 0.44 -8.06
C SER A 23 7.13 -0.73 -9.01
N PRO A 24 7.94 -1.05 -10.02
CA PRO A 24 7.68 -2.23 -10.86
C PRO A 24 7.66 -3.54 -10.09
N ALA A 25 8.62 -3.74 -9.18
CA ALA A 25 8.66 -4.96 -8.36
C ALA A 25 7.48 -5.03 -7.40
N ALA A 26 7.09 -3.91 -6.80
CA ALA A 26 5.94 -3.85 -5.92
C ALA A 26 4.65 -4.15 -6.69
N GLN A 27 4.49 -3.61 -7.89
CA GLN A 27 3.33 -3.89 -8.72
C GLN A 27 3.26 -5.37 -9.10
N ALA A 28 4.37 -5.97 -9.49
CA ALA A 28 4.42 -7.40 -9.82
C ALA A 28 3.98 -8.27 -8.65
N PHE A 29 4.41 -7.93 -7.44
CA PHE A 29 3.98 -8.64 -6.23
C PHE A 29 2.48 -8.46 -6.00
N LEU A 30 1.99 -7.23 -6.03
CA LEU A 30 0.60 -6.91 -5.72
C LEU A 30 -0.38 -7.38 -6.80
N ASP A 31 0.09 -7.64 -8.01
CA ASP A 31 -0.75 -8.21 -9.07
C ASP A 31 -1.23 -9.63 -8.74
N HIS A 32 -0.61 -10.28 -7.75
CA HIS A 32 -0.97 -11.64 -7.34
C HIS A 32 -1.87 -11.71 -6.11
N VAL A 33 -2.15 -10.58 -5.45
CA VAL A 33 -3.03 -10.59 -4.28
C VAL A 33 -4.49 -10.46 -4.70
N GLU A 34 -5.39 -11.03 -3.91
CA GLU A 34 -6.83 -10.99 -4.17
C GLU A 34 -7.63 -10.85 -2.89
N GLY A 35 -8.88 -10.41 -3.03
CA GLY A 35 -9.78 -10.24 -1.91
C GLY A 35 -9.51 -8.98 -1.11
N VAL A 36 -9.80 -9.03 0.18
CA VAL A 36 -9.49 -7.93 1.11
C VAL A 36 -8.06 -8.12 1.59
N VAL A 37 -7.19 -7.21 1.23
CA VAL A 37 -5.75 -7.32 1.48
C VAL A 37 -5.32 -6.19 2.41
N THR A 38 -4.71 -6.54 3.52
CA THR A 38 -4.12 -5.56 4.43
C THR A 38 -2.64 -5.41 4.12
N LEU A 39 -2.23 -4.17 3.86
CA LEU A 39 -0.83 -3.81 3.73
C LEU A 39 -0.38 -3.26 5.09
N ASP A 40 0.59 -3.92 5.71
CA ASP A 40 1.22 -3.42 6.92
C ASP A 40 2.27 -2.39 6.52
N CYS A 41 1.96 -1.13 6.76
CA CYS A 41 2.81 0.01 6.42
C CYS A 41 3.62 0.54 7.61
N SER A 42 3.66 -0.22 8.73
CA SER A 42 4.34 0.25 9.94
C SER A 42 5.84 0.48 9.77
N ARG A 43 6.44 -0.15 8.76
CA ARG A 43 7.86 0.01 8.42
C ARG A 43 8.07 0.73 7.10
N LEU A 44 7.00 1.23 6.50
CA LEU A 44 7.09 2.00 5.26
C LEU A 44 7.48 3.43 5.58
N GLU A 45 8.57 3.90 4.98
CA GLU A 45 9.15 5.21 5.29
C GLU A 45 8.77 6.27 4.27
N TYR A 46 8.51 5.88 3.03
CA TYR A 46 8.32 6.82 1.94
C TYR A 46 7.52 6.19 0.80
N VAL A 47 6.66 6.99 0.18
CA VAL A 47 5.92 6.61 -1.04
C VAL A 47 6.04 7.73 -2.05
N SER A 48 6.54 7.43 -3.24
CA SER A 48 6.60 8.37 -4.36
C SER A 48 5.27 8.42 -5.13
N SER A 49 5.16 9.33 -6.09
CA SER A 49 4.01 9.38 -6.99
C SER A 49 3.81 8.06 -7.73
N ALA A 50 4.91 7.45 -8.18
CA ALA A 50 4.85 6.13 -8.82
C ALA A 50 4.35 5.06 -7.85
N GLY A 51 4.79 5.11 -6.59
CA GLY A 51 4.32 4.21 -5.55
C GLY A 51 2.84 4.39 -5.26
N LEU A 52 2.37 5.61 -5.19
CA LEU A 52 0.94 5.90 -5.05
C LEU A 52 0.15 5.30 -6.22
N GLY A 53 0.70 5.39 -7.43
CA GLY A 53 0.11 4.78 -8.62
C GLY A 53 -0.03 3.27 -8.50
N VAL A 54 0.97 2.59 -7.94
CA VAL A 54 0.91 1.14 -7.68
C VAL A 54 -0.25 0.81 -6.74
N LEU A 55 -0.37 1.54 -5.64
CA LEU A 55 -1.45 1.33 -4.67
C LEU A 55 -2.81 1.57 -5.31
N LEU A 56 -2.95 2.65 -6.07
CA LEU A 56 -4.20 2.98 -6.74
C LEU A 56 -4.61 1.93 -7.76
N LYS A 57 -3.68 1.49 -8.57
CA LYS A 57 -3.94 0.47 -9.60
C LYS A 57 -4.37 -0.86 -8.97
N THR A 58 -3.70 -1.24 -7.89
CA THR A 58 -4.04 -2.45 -7.14
C THR A 58 -5.44 -2.34 -6.53
N GLN A 59 -5.76 -1.19 -5.95
CA GLN A 59 -7.07 -0.95 -5.36
C GLN A 59 -8.18 -1.06 -6.41
N LYS A 60 -8.00 -0.45 -7.56
CA LYS A 60 -8.98 -0.53 -8.65
C LYS A 60 -9.23 -1.97 -9.09
N ARG A 61 -8.16 -2.74 -9.25
CA ARG A 61 -8.27 -4.15 -9.64
C ARG A 61 -9.04 -4.96 -8.59
N LEU A 62 -8.69 -4.78 -7.31
CA LEU A 62 -9.35 -5.51 -6.23
C LEU A 62 -10.83 -5.14 -6.12
N LEU A 63 -11.17 -3.87 -6.27
CA LEU A 63 -12.56 -3.41 -6.21
C LEU A 63 -13.42 -4.06 -7.29
N GLU A 64 -12.87 -4.34 -8.46
CA GLU A 64 -13.58 -5.02 -9.54
C GLU A 64 -13.96 -6.46 -9.17
N SER A 65 -13.27 -7.06 -8.20
CA SER A 65 -13.50 -8.43 -7.73
C SER A 65 -14.06 -8.48 -6.31
N ALA A 66 -14.72 -7.42 -5.88
CA ALA A 66 -15.30 -7.28 -4.53
C ALA A 66 -14.27 -7.33 -3.40
N GLY A 67 -13.01 -7.05 -3.71
CA GLY A 67 -11.95 -6.93 -2.73
C GLY A 67 -11.60 -5.48 -2.46
N ARG A 68 -10.55 -5.24 -1.69
CA ARG A 68 -10.00 -3.91 -1.44
C ARG A 68 -8.66 -3.98 -0.73
N LEU A 69 -7.91 -2.89 -0.79
CA LEU A 69 -6.73 -2.70 0.05
C LEU A 69 -7.11 -1.98 1.35
N ARG A 70 -6.49 -2.42 2.43
CA ARG A 70 -6.49 -1.72 3.71
C ARG A 70 -5.05 -1.38 4.04
N LEU A 71 -4.79 -0.13 4.38
CA LEU A 71 -3.44 0.33 4.73
C LEU A 71 -3.37 0.47 6.24
N ALA A 72 -2.60 -0.39 6.90
CA ALA A 72 -2.51 -0.43 8.36
C ALA A 72 -1.16 0.08 8.85
N GLY A 73 -1.13 0.68 10.04
CA GLY A 73 0.09 1.14 10.66
C GLY A 73 0.71 2.35 9.98
N VAL A 74 -0.10 3.17 9.33
CA VAL A 74 0.39 4.33 8.55
C VAL A 74 0.87 5.42 9.49
N ASN A 75 2.16 5.80 9.39
CA ASN A 75 2.71 6.86 10.23
C ASN A 75 2.17 8.24 9.84
N ARG A 76 2.43 9.25 10.69
CA ARG A 76 1.89 10.59 10.50
C ARG A 76 2.31 11.22 9.17
N HIS A 77 3.57 11.04 8.80
CA HIS A 77 4.09 11.58 7.54
C HIS A 77 3.35 10.99 6.33
N LEU A 78 3.17 9.68 6.30
CA LEU A 78 2.45 9.03 5.21
C LEU A 78 0.96 9.36 5.21
N GLN A 79 0.35 9.52 6.40
CA GLN A 79 -1.02 10.00 6.49
C GLN A 79 -1.18 11.35 5.80
N ASP A 80 -0.24 12.27 6.05
CA ASP A 80 -0.26 13.59 5.41
C ASP A 80 -0.14 13.47 3.89
N VAL A 81 0.71 12.58 3.40
CA VAL A 81 0.85 12.32 1.96
C VAL A 81 -0.47 11.82 1.37
N PHE A 82 -1.12 10.88 2.04
CA PHE A 82 -2.40 10.34 1.56
C PHE A 82 -3.52 11.37 1.58
N VAL A 83 -3.56 12.22 2.60
CA VAL A 83 -4.54 13.32 2.65
C VAL A 83 -4.31 14.31 1.52
N TYR A 84 -3.08 14.73 1.30
CA TYR A 84 -2.75 15.68 0.22
C TYR A 84 -3.09 15.14 -1.16
N SER A 85 -2.90 13.86 -1.38
CA SER A 85 -3.18 13.24 -2.67
C SER A 85 -4.65 12.84 -2.84
N GLY A 86 -5.47 12.99 -1.80
CA GLY A 86 -6.87 12.57 -1.82
C GLY A 86 -7.05 11.07 -1.65
N PHE A 87 -6.00 10.33 -1.38
CA PHE A 87 -6.05 8.87 -1.26
C PHE A 87 -6.77 8.40 -0.01
N ASP A 88 -6.88 9.25 1.02
CA ASP A 88 -7.67 8.95 2.22
C ASP A 88 -9.17 8.76 1.88
N GLN A 89 -9.62 9.24 0.74
CA GLN A 89 -11.00 9.03 0.25
C GLN A 89 -11.16 7.73 -0.53
N ILE A 90 -10.05 7.09 -0.90
CA ILE A 90 -10.03 5.91 -1.79
C ILE A 90 -9.69 4.65 -1.02
N PHE A 91 -8.83 4.76 -0.01
CA PHE A 91 -8.38 3.63 0.79
C PHE A 91 -8.91 3.69 2.21
N GLU A 92 -9.08 2.51 2.79
CA GLU A 92 -9.25 2.40 4.24
C GLU A 92 -7.86 2.51 4.87
N ILE A 93 -7.64 3.57 5.64
CA ILE A 93 -6.33 3.87 6.25
C ILE A 93 -6.45 3.76 7.75
N GLU A 94 -5.64 2.89 8.35
CA GLU A 94 -5.53 2.73 9.79
C GLU A 94 -4.21 3.35 10.24
N PRO A 95 -4.26 4.40 11.09
CA PRO A 95 -3.02 5.06 11.54
C PRO A 95 -2.18 4.17 12.45
N ALA A 96 -0.88 4.47 12.51
CA ALA A 96 0.02 3.87 13.49
C ALA A 96 -0.41 4.29 14.91
N ARG A 97 -0.23 3.37 15.83
CA ARG A 97 -0.55 3.61 17.24
C ARG A 97 0.59 4.26 17.99
#